data_14ad04826f27c0ffaec592810db82c04
#
_entry.id   14ad04826f27c0ffaec592810db82c04
#
_cell.length_a   1.000
_cell.length_b   1.000
_cell.length_c   1.000
_cell.angle_alpha   90.00
_cell.angle_beta   90.00
_cell.angle_gamma   90.00
#
_symmetry.space_group_name_H-M   'P 1'
#
loop_
_entity.id
_entity.type
_entity.pdbx_description
1 polymer ?
#
loop_
_entity_poly.entity_id
_entity_poly.type
_entity_poly.pdbx_seq_one_letter_code
_entity_poly.pdbx_strand_id
1 'polypeptide(L)'
;MAVNVRALQERSPGSEALRRYDEIARILTGNEEATADDGVAWVQELCQALQVPSLASYGMTPADLTVVIEKASVASSMQGNPIQLTPDEMREILTQAL
;
A
#
# COMPACT_ATOMS: atom_id res chain seq x y z
N MET A 1 -0.72 -0.23 1.36
CA MET A 1 -1.00 1.00 2.11
C MET A 1 0.09 2.05 1.89
N ALA A 2 1.34 1.79 2.20
CA ALA A 2 2.44 2.76 2.13
C ALA A 2 2.55 3.51 0.78
N VAL A 3 2.56 2.79 -0.33
CA VAL A 3 2.65 3.40 -1.67
C VAL A 3 1.44 4.28 -1.99
N ASN A 4 0.23 3.88 -1.60
CA ASN A 4 -0.96 4.72 -1.78
C ASN A 4 -0.86 6.03 -0.99
N VAL A 5 -0.45 5.97 0.27
CA VAL A 5 -0.28 7.15 1.11
C VAL A 5 0.74 8.09 0.50
N ARG A 6 1.91 7.59 0.11
CA ARG A 6 2.93 8.41 -0.55
C ARG A 6 2.43 9.03 -1.86
N ALA A 7 1.81 8.24 -2.73
CA ALA A 7 1.26 8.74 -4.00
C ALA A 7 0.21 9.84 -3.78
N LEU A 8 -0.64 9.71 -2.78
CA LEU A 8 -1.61 10.75 -2.40
C LEU A 8 -0.93 12.00 -1.87
N GLN A 9 0.09 11.87 -1.01
CA GLN A 9 0.87 13.00 -0.49
C GLN A 9 1.56 13.78 -1.61
N GLU A 10 2.11 13.09 -2.60
CA GLU A 10 2.83 13.70 -3.71
C GLU A 10 1.91 14.33 -4.75
N ARG A 11 0.80 13.68 -5.11
CA ARG A 11 -0.05 14.08 -6.23
C ARG A 11 -1.40 14.69 -5.83
N SER A 12 -1.88 14.43 -4.64
CA SER A 12 -3.20 14.88 -4.16
C SER A 12 -3.22 15.11 -2.66
N PRO A 13 -2.35 16.01 -2.12
CA PRO A 13 -2.17 16.17 -0.67
C PRO A 13 -3.43 16.64 0.06
N GLY A 14 -4.34 17.32 -0.63
CA GLY A 14 -5.62 17.78 -0.08
C GLY A 14 -6.79 16.80 -0.25
N SER A 15 -6.53 15.57 -0.69
CA SER A 15 -7.60 14.62 -1.00
C SER A 15 -8.30 14.09 0.26
N GLU A 16 -9.59 13.82 0.11
CA GLU A 16 -10.40 13.12 1.12
C GLU A 16 -9.85 11.72 1.44
N ALA A 17 -9.28 11.05 0.44
CA ALA A 17 -8.67 9.74 0.63
C ALA A 17 -7.50 9.79 1.62
N LEU A 18 -6.64 10.80 1.52
CA LEU A 18 -5.52 10.98 2.47
C LEU A 18 -6.03 11.25 3.89
N ARG A 19 -7.06 12.10 4.02
CA ARG A 19 -7.73 12.37 5.31
C ARG A 19 -8.28 11.08 5.93
N ARG A 20 -8.86 10.19 5.13
CA ARG A 20 -9.35 8.88 5.60
C ARG A 20 -8.21 7.98 6.08
N TYR A 21 -7.04 8.04 5.48
CA TYR A 21 -5.87 7.33 5.99
C TYR A 21 -5.42 7.86 7.35
N ASP A 22 -5.53 9.17 7.61
CA ASP A 22 -5.29 9.72 8.94
C ASP A 22 -6.29 9.17 9.98
N GLU A 23 -7.58 9.12 9.62
CA GLU A 23 -8.62 8.53 10.48
C GLU A 23 -8.34 7.05 10.79
N ILE A 24 -7.97 6.28 9.79
CA ILE A 24 -7.61 4.86 9.95
C ILE A 24 -6.40 4.73 10.88
N ALA A 25 -5.39 5.59 10.73
CA ALA A 25 -4.22 5.60 11.60
C ALA A 25 -4.60 5.83 13.07
N ARG A 26 -5.51 6.76 13.33
CA ARG A 26 -6.01 7.05 14.69
C ARG A 26 -6.76 5.85 15.29
N ILE A 27 -7.54 5.15 14.48
CA ILE A 27 -8.23 3.93 14.91
C ILE A 27 -7.23 2.82 15.24
N LEU A 28 -6.24 2.60 14.36
CA LEU A 28 -5.25 1.53 14.53
C LEU A 28 -4.32 1.76 15.72
N THR A 29 -3.83 2.97 15.89
CA THR A 29 -2.85 3.32 16.92
C THR A 29 -3.49 3.68 18.26
N GLY A 30 -4.78 4.04 18.28
CA GLY A 30 -5.44 4.61 19.46
C GLY A 30 -4.95 6.03 19.81
N ASN A 31 -4.20 6.68 18.92
CA ASN A 31 -3.67 8.03 19.09
C ASN A 31 -4.44 9.00 18.20
N GLU A 32 -5.13 9.97 18.81
CA GLU A 32 -5.93 10.95 18.08
C GLU A 32 -5.12 11.90 17.19
N GLU A 33 -3.82 11.99 17.39
CA GLU A 33 -2.90 12.82 16.61
C GLU A 33 -2.14 12.02 15.53
N ALA A 34 -2.42 10.72 15.40
CA ALA A 34 -1.76 9.89 14.40
C ALA A 34 -2.09 10.36 12.97
N THR A 35 -1.09 10.29 12.13
CA THR A 35 -1.16 10.58 10.69
C THR A 35 -1.16 9.29 9.86
N ALA A 36 -1.41 9.40 8.57
CA ALA A 36 -1.35 8.28 7.64
C ALA A 36 -0.02 7.50 7.72
N ASP A 37 1.10 8.22 7.89
CA ASP A 37 2.42 7.59 8.01
C ASP A 37 2.54 6.73 9.29
N ASP A 38 1.97 7.19 10.40
CA ASP A 38 1.90 6.40 11.63
C ASP A 38 1.08 5.13 11.44
N GLY A 39 0.00 5.21 10.69
CA GLY A 39 -0.82 4.05 10.31
C GLY A 39 -0.05 3.06 9.44
N VAL A 40 0.75 3.56 8.49
CA VAL A 40 1.64 2.72 7.67
C VAL A 40 2.65 1.97 8.54
N ALA A 41 3.33 2.69 9.44
CA ALA A 41 4.30 2.09 10.36
C ALA A 41 3.64 1.01 11.23
N TRP A 42 2.47 1.29 11.79
CA TRP A 42 1.73 0.34 12.61
C TRP A 42 1.40 -0.96 11.86
N VAL A 43 0.93 -0.86 10.61
CA VAL A 43 0.63 -2.04 9.77
C VAL A 43 1.90 -2.83 9.46
N GLN A 44 3.01 -2.14 9.16
CA GLN A 44 4.29 -2.80 8.89
C GLN A 44 4.80 -3.57 10.12
N GLU A 45 4.74 -2.96 11.30
CA GLU A 45 5.10 -3.62 12.56
C GLU A 45 4.21 -4.84 12.83
N LEU A 46 2.91 -4.73 12.59
CA LEU A 46 1.97 -5.84 12.73
C LEU A 46 2.33 -7.00 11.79
N CYS A 47 2.62 -6.71 10.51
CA CYS A 47 3.02 -7.74 9.56
C CYS A 47 4.31 -8.45 9.97
N GLN A 48 5.27 -7.72 10.54
CA GLN A 48 6.50 -8.30 11.08
C GLN A 48 6.22 -9.18 12.31
N ALA A 49 5.41 -8.69 13.25
CA ALA A 49 5.04 -9.42 14.47
C ALA A 49 4.30 -10.72 14.16
N LEU A 50 3.43 -10.70 13.16
CA LEU A 50 2.69 -11.87 12.70
C LEU A 50 3.49 -12.78 11.76
N GLN A 51 4.71 -12.39 11.41
CA GLN A 51 5.57 -13.13 10.47
C GLN A 51 4.85 -13.44 9.14
N VAL A 52 4.16 -12.43 8.58
CA VAL A 52 3.46 -12.57 7.30
C VAL A 52 4.47 -13.01 6.23
N PRO A 53 4.26 -14.17 5.57
CA PRO A 53 5.23 -14.67 4.61
C PRO A 53 5.30 -13.80 3.36
N SER A 54 6.47 -13.72 2.76
CA SER A 54 6.70 -13.00 1.52
C SER A 54 6.07 -13.72 0.32
N LEU A 55 5.86 -13.00 -0.78
CA LEU A 55 5.39 -13.62 -2.02
C LEU A 55 6.40 -14.64 -2.60
N ALA A 56 7.69 -14.43 -2.35
CA ALA A 56 8.72 -15.38 -2.73
C ALA A 56 8.54 -16.74 -2.05
N SER A 57 7.99 -16.78 -0.82
CA SER A 57 7.66 -18.01 -0.11
C SER A 57 6.64 -18.88 -0.85
N TYR A 58 5.85 -18.27 -1.74
CA TYR A 58 4.87 -18.93 -2.59
C TYR A 58 5.34 -19.10 -4.04
N GLY A 59 6.62 -18.88 -4.31
CA GLY A 59 7.24 -19.13 -5.62
C GLY A 59 7.25 -17.92 -6.57
N MET A 60 6.79 -16.75 -6.14
CA MET A 60 6.89 -15.54 -6.98
C MET A 60 8.35 -15.10 -7.08
N THR A 61 8.75 -14.71 -8.29
CA THR A 61 10.09 -14.21 -8.60
C THR A 61 10.04 -12.80 -9.20
N PRO A 62 11.15 -12.06 -9.25
CA PRO A 62 11.19 -10.77 -9.94
C PRO A 62 10.77 -10.83 -11.42
N ALA A 63 10.95 -11.98 -12.09
CA ALA A 63 10.54 -12.18 -13.49
C ALA A 63 9.01 -12.13 -13.67
N ASP A 64 8.25 -12.43 -12.62
CA ASP A 64 6.79 -12.47 -12.68
C ASP A 64 6.15 -11.08 -12.56
N LEU A 65 6.90 -10.09 -12.06
CA LEU A 65 6.37 -8.77 -11.70
C LEU A 65 5.68 -8.06 -12.87
N THR A 66 6.27 -8.10 -14.05
CA THR A 66 5.71 -7.41 -15.23
C THR A 66 4.32 -7.95 -15.59
N VAL A 67 4.18 -9.28 -15.65
CA VAL A 67 2.89 -9.92 -15.96
C VAL A 67 1.84 -9.65 -14.89
N VAL A 68 2.25 -9.65 -13.61
CA VAL A 68 1.34 -9.35 -12.50
C VAL A 68 0.86 -7.91 -12.57
N ILE A 69 1.76 -6.95 -12.86
CA ILE A 69 1.41 -5.52 -12.99
C ILE A 69 0.44 -5.32 -14.15
N GLU A 70 0.69 -5.91 -15.30
CA GLU A 70 -0.20 -5.82 -16.47
C GLU A 70 -1.61 -6.30 -16.14
N LYS A 71 -1.73 -7.46 -15.48
CA LYS A 71 -3.03 -8.00 -15.05
C LYS A 71 -3.70 -7.14 -13.97
N ALA A 72 -2.93 -6.66 -12.99
CA ALA A 72 -3.43 -5.82 -11.92
C ALA A 72 -3.97 -4.49 -12.44
N SER A 73 -3.31 -3.87 -13.43
CA SER A 73 -3.69 -2.56 -13.97
C SER A 73 -5.09 -2.54 -14.58
N VAL A 74 -5.58 -3.67 -15.06
CA VAL A 74 -6.92 -3.82 -15.68
C VAL A 74 -7.91 -4.54 -14.76
N ALA A 75 -7.50 -4.97 -13.59
CA ALA A 75 -8.38 -5.66 -12.65
C ALA A 75 -9.42 -4.70 -12.06
N SER A 76 -10.67 -5.16 -11.97
CA SER A 76 -11.78 -4.36 -11.43
C SER A 76 -11.53 -3.93 -9.98
N SER A 77 -10.86 -4.76 -9.18
CA SER A 77 -10.47 -4.44 -7.80
C SER A 77 -9.51 -3.25 -7.71
N MET A 78 -8.66 -3.06 -8.73
CA MET A 78 -7.74 -1.93 -8.77
C MET A 78 -8.44 -0.60 -9.05
N GLN A 79 -9.60 -0.62 -9.71
CA GLN A 79 -10.40 0.58 -9.98
C GLN A 79 -10.94 1.22 -8.70
N GLY A 80 -11.11 0.43 -7.63
CA GLY A 80 -11.51 0.92 -6.31
C GLY A 80 -10.35 1.51 -5.48
N ASN A 81 -9.13 1.49 -5.99
CA ASN A 81 -7.99 2.06 -5.26
C ASN A 81 -8.14 3.58 -5.13
N PRO A 82 -7.83 4.19 -3.97
CA PRO A 82 -8.05 5.63 -3.73
C PRO A 82 -7.26 6.56 -4.65
N ILE A 83 -6.26 6.06 -5.34
CA ILE A 83 -5.51 6.78 -6.35
C ILE A 83 -5.09 5.82 -7.47
N GLN A 84 -5.09 6.28 -8.71
CA GLN A 84 -4.58 5.48 -9.81
C GLN A 84 -3.06 5.37 -9.69
N LEU A 85 -2.58 4.14 -9.49
CA LEU A 85 -1.15 3.86 -9.37
C LEU A 85 -0.50 3.75 -10.74
N THR A 86 0.73 4.25 -10.84
CA THR A 86 1.59 4.05 -12.00
C THR A 86 2.14 2.61 -12.02
N PRO A 87 2.60 2.10 -13.17
CA PRO A 87 3.29 0.80 -13.23
C PRO A 87 4.50 0.72 -12.28
N ASP A 88 5.24 1.79 -12.11
CA ASP A 88 6.38 1.84 -11.19
C ASP A 88 5.96 1.75 -9.73
N GLU A 89 4.87 2.42 -9.35
CA GLU A 89 4.30 2.32 -8.01
C GLU A 89 3.77 0.90 -7.73
N MET A 90 3.13 0.26 -8.71
CA MET A 90 2.70 -1.14 -8.60
C MET A 90 3.91 -2.08 -8.47
N ARG A 91 4.98 -1.82 -9.21
CA ARG A 91 6.23 -2.58 -9.11
C ARG A 91 6.83 -2.46 -7.72
N GLU A 92 6.83 -1.28 -7.15
CA GLU A 92 7.32 -1.06 -5.79
C GLU A 92 6.53 -1.86 -4.76
N ILE A 93 5.18 -1.86 -4.85
CA ILE A 93 4.33 -2.67 -3.96
C ILE A 93 4.75 -4.13 -4.00
N LEU A 94 4.90 -4.69 -5.20
CA LEU A 94 5.25 -6.09 -5.38
C LEU A 94 6.68 -6.40 -4.93
N THR A 95 7.62 -5.49 -5.20
CA THR A 95 9.01 -5.64 -4.77
C THR A 95 9.14 -5.65 -3.25
N GLN A 96 8.39 -4.80 -2.57
CA GLN A 96 8.36 -4.78 -1.09
C GLN A 96 7.70 -6.03 -0.50
N ALA A 97 6.83 -6.71 -1.26
CA ALA A 97 6.14 -7.92 -0.82
C ALA A 97 6.90 -9.22 -1.17
N LEU A 98 7.93 -9.14 -2.02
CA LEU A 98 8.78 -10.28 -2.35
C LEU A 98 9.66 -10.66 -1.16
#